data_0f85efdbe3df7572665515486a1a9625
#
_entry.id   0f85efdbe3df7572665515486a1a9625
#
_cell.length_a   1.000
_cell.length_b   1.000
_cell.length_c   1.000
_cell.angle_alpha   90.00
_cell.angle_beta   90.00
_cell.angle_gamma   90.00
#
_symmetry.space_group_name_H-M   'P 1'
#
loop_
_entity.id
_entity.type
_entity.pdbx_description
1 polymer ?
#
loop_
_entity_poly.entity_id
_entity_poly.type
_entity_poly.pdbx_seq_one_letter_code
_entity_poly.pdbx_strand_id
1 'polypeptide(L)'
;NRILVLGSNGQVGRSIKEISSRYSSYSFLFKDRNEIDIADAKSIPLIKDLNINAIINAAAYTAVDLAESDASKAWLVNASSPKLISKLCAVQGIPLIHFSSDYVYDNGKVSLLMESDPCSPKSIYAVTKFEGEQAALYYNPKTIIIRTSWVYSEFGNNFVKTILKLSNEK
;
A
#
# COMPACT_ATOMS: atom_id res chain seq x y z
N ASN A 1 8.71 -15.44 -13.54
CA ASN A 1 7.55 -14.62 -13.13
C ASN A 1 8.02 -13.19 -12.83
N ARG A 2 7.38 -12.19 -13.47
CA ARG A 2 7.72 -10.78 -13.30
C ARG A 2 6.72 -10.08 -12.38
N ILE A 3 7.20 -9.45 -11.32
CA ILE A 3 6.39 -8.79 -10.30
C ILE A 3 6.63 -7.28 -10.36
N LEU A 4 5.56 -6.50 -10.53
CA LEU A 4 5.62 -5.04 -10.42
C LEU A 4 5.47 -4.61 -8.96
N VAL A 5 6.39 -3.78 -8.48
CA VAL A 5 6.31 -3.14 -7.16
C VAL A 5 6.09 -1.64 -7.35
N LEU A 6 4.90 -1.17 -6.99
CA LEU A 6 4.54 0.25 -6.98
C LEU A 6 4.90 0.88 -5.63
N GLY A 7 5.35 2.13 -5.64
CA GLY A 7 5.81 2.82 -4.43
C GLY A 7 7.20 2.38 -3.98
N SER A 8 8.08 2.07 -4.94
CA SER A 8 9.41 1.50 -4.71
C SER A 8 10.35 2.36 -3.85
N ASN A 9 10.11 3.67 -3.72
CA ASN A 9 10.90 4.57 -2.89
C ASN A 9 10.40 4.69 -1.43
N GLY A 10 9.22 4.12 -1.13
CA GLY A 10 8.71 4.02 0.24
C GLY A 10 9.44 2.95 1.08
N GLN A 11 9.19 2.91 2.40
CA GLN A 11 9.83 1.96 3.31
C GLN A 11 9.66 0.50 2.84
N VAL A 12 8.40 0.09 2.61
CA VAL A 12 8.08 -1.29 2.17
C VAL A 12 8.69 -1.58 0.80
N GLY A 13 8.56 -0.66 -0.16
CA GLY A 13 9.12 -0.84 -1.51
C GLY A 13 10.64 -1.00 -1.50
N ARG A 14 11.36 -0.21 -0.71
CA ARG A 14 12.82 -0.31 -0.54
C ARG A 14 13.23 -1.61 0.15
N SER A 15 12.51 -2.03 1.19
CA SER A 15 12.76 -3.31 1.87
C SER A 15 12.53 -4.50 0.92
N ILE A 16 11.49 -4.47 0.09
CA ILE A 16 11.30 -5.50 -0.94
C ILE A 16 12.45 -5.50 -1.94
N LYS A 17 12.91 -4.32 -2.36
CA LYS A 17 14.03 -4.18 -3.30
C LYS A 17 15.32 -4.80 -2.75
N GLU A 18 15.62 -4.56 -1.48
CA GLU A 18 16.79 -5.11 -0.82
C GLU A 18 16.80 -6.64 -0.78
N ILE A 19 15.66 -7.24 -0.43
CA ILE A 19 15.58 -8.70 -0.32
C ILE A 19 15.29 -9.39 -1.66
N SER A 20 14.93 -8.67 -2.72
CA SER A 20 14.48 -9.23 -4.00
C SER A 20 15.51 -10.15 -4.66
N SER A 21 16.80 -9.87 -4.48
CA SER A 21 17.89 -10.71 -5.00
C SER A 21 17.91 -12.13 -4.42
N ARG A 22 17.30 -12.35 -3.25
CA ARG A 22 17.17 -13.68 -2.61
C ARG A 22 16.15 -14.58 -3.30
N TYR A 23 15.35 -14.03 -4.22
CA TYR A 23 14.24 -14.71 -4.89
C TYR A 23 14.48 -14.81 -6.40
N SER A 24 15.52 -15.54 -6.78
CA SER A 24 15.99 -15.63 -8.18
C SER A 24 14.97 -16.19 -9.18
N SER A 25 13.95 -16.90 -8.70
CA SER A 25 12.83 -17.40 -9.54
C SER A 25 11.89 -16.28 -10.03
N TYR A 26 12.02 -15.09 -9.47
CA TYR A 26 11.20 -13.92 -9.79
C TYR A 26 12.06 -12.78 -10.31
N SER A 27 11.57 -12.04 -11.28
CA SER A 27 12.12 -10.74 -11.66
C SER A 27 11.23 -9.64 -11.10
N PHE A 28 11.83 -8.63 -10.49
CA PHE A 28 11.09 -7.51 -9.91
C PHE A 28 11.27 -6.26 -10.75
N LEU A 29 10.16 -5.60 -11.05
CA LEU A 29 10.12 -4.30 -11.70
C LEU A 29 9.68 -3.26 -10.66
N PHE A 30 10.61 -2.41 -10.25
CA PHE A 30 10.36 -1.38 -9.25
C PHE A 30 9.97 -0.08 -9.93
N LYS A 31 8.83 0.50 -9.56
CA LYS A 31 8.34 1.77 -10.07
C LYS A 31 8.03 2.72 -8.92
N ASP A 32 8.63 3.89 -8.97
CA ASP A 32 8.33 4.98 -8.04
C ASP A 32 7.25 5.91 -8.59
N ARG A 33 6.95 6.97 -7.83
CA ARG A 33 5.91 7.92 -8.17
C ARG A 33 6.22 8.72 -9.45
N ASN A 34 7.51 8.96 -9.76
CA ASN A 34 7.88 9.72 -10.96
C ASN A 34 7.71 8.90 -12.23
N GLU A 35 7.78 7.57 -12.11
CA GLU A 35 7.62 6.64 -13.23
C GLU A 35 6.16 6.21 -13.41
N ILE A 36 5.46 5.90 -12.30
CA ILE A 36 4.03 5.56 -12.27
C ILE A 36 3.40 6.24 -11.05
N ASP A 37 2.80 7.41 -11.26
CA ASP A 37 2.01 8.07 -10.20
C ASP A 37 0.63 7.43 -10.14
N ILE A 38 0.40 6.61 -9.11
CA ILE A 38 -0.91 5.98 -8.92
C ILE A 38 -2.04 6.99 -8.65
N ALA A 39 -1.71 8.22 -8.22
CA ALA A 39 -2.68 9.30 -8.09
C ALA A 39 -3.16 9.83 -9.45
N ASP A 40 -2.39 9.62 -10.51
CA ASP A 40 -2.84 9.94 -11.87
C ASP A 40 -3.48 8.69 -12.52
N ALA A 41 -4.80 8.74 -12.69
CA ALA A 41 -5.54 7.66 -13.33
C ALA A 41 -5.03 7.33 -14.75
N LYS A 42 -4.34 8.26 -15.44
CA LYS A 42 -3.75 8.04 -16.77
C LYS A 42 -2.47 7.21 -16.71
N SER A 43 -1.80 7.16 -15.57
CA SER A 43 -0.59 6.35 -15.38
C SER A 43 -0.88 4.85 -15.24
N ILE A 44 -2.06 4.48 -14.70
CA ILE A 44 -2.41 3.09 -14.42
C ILE A 44 -2.52 2.23 -15.70
N PRO A 45 -3.12 2.70 -16.80
CA PRO A 45 -3.14 1.93 -18.05
C PRO A 45 -1.75 1.60 -18.62
N LEU A 46 -0.72 2.39 -18.33
CA LEU A 46 0.67 2.13 -18.77
C LEU A 46 1.21 0.81 -18.21
N ILE A 47 0.66 0.32 -17.10
CA ILE A 47 1.04 -0.96 -16.50
C ILE A 47 0.73 -2.15 -17.42
N LYS A 48 -0.25 -2.04 -18.31
CA LYS A 48 -0.64 -3.13 -19.24
C LYS A 48 0.53 -3.64 -20.08
N ASP A 49 1.40 -2.73 -20.48
CA ASP A 49 2.48 -3.02 -21.44
C ASP A 49 3.75 -3.56 -20.76
N LEU A 50 3.73 -3.69 -19.43
CA LEU A 50 4.91 -4.10 -18.66
C LEU A 50 5.14 -5.62 -18.64
N ASN A 51 4.24 -6.42 -19.20
CA ASN A 51 4.32 -7.89 -19.22
C ASN A 51 4.61 -8.49 -17.83
N ILE A 52 3.71 -8.28 -16.90
CA ILE A 52 3.83 -8.66 -15.48
C ILE A 52 2.87 -9.79 -15.12
N ASN A 53 3.23 -10.54 -14.06
CA ASN A 53 2.44 -11.68 -13.56
C ASN A 53 1.80 -11.40 -12.20
N ALA A 54 2.20 -10.33 -11.52
CA ALA A 54 1.63 -9.88 -10.24
C ALA A 54 1.94 -8.40 -9.99
N ILE A 55 1.13 -7.74 -9.16
CA ILE A 55 1.41 -6.40 -8.65
C ILE A 55 1.50 -6.43 -7.13
N ILE A 56 2.53 -5.80 -6.57
CA ILE A 56 2.64 -5.42 -5.17
C ILE A 56 2.44 -3.90 -5.09
N ASN A 57 1.31 -3.47 -4.54
CA ASN A 57 1.04 -2.06 -4.32
C ASN A 57 1.47 -1.65 -2.92
N ALA A 58 2.70 -1.13 -2.80
CA ALA A 58 3.25 -0.53 -1.58
C ALA A 58 3.14 1.00 -1.56
N ALA A 59 2.50 1.60 -2.56
CA ALA A 59 2.25 3.04 -2.59
C ALA A 59 1.00 3.37 -1.77
N ALA A 60 1.10 4.41 -0.94
CA ALA A 60 0.01 4.91 -0.12
C ALA A 60 0.22 6.38 0.26
N TYR A 61 -0.86 7.07 0.57
CA TYR A 61 -0.84 8.32 1.33
C TYR A 61 -0.79 7.96 2.82
N THR A 62 0.32 8.24 3.50
CA THR A 62 0.59 7.74 4.86
C THR A 62 0.61 8.82 5.94
N ALA A 63 0.42 10.08 5.58
CA ALA A 63 0.36 11.18 6.54
C ALA A 63 -1.02 11.24 7.20
N VAL A 64 -1.18 10.50 8.31
CA VAL A 64 -2.47 10.27 8.98
C VAL A 64 -3.16 11.57 9.34
N ASP A 65 -2.47 12.45 10.08
CA ASP A 65 -3.04 13.71 10.55
C ASP A 65 -3.32 14.69 9.40
N LEU A 66 -2.42 14.72 8.40
CA LEU A 66 -2.59 15.59 7.24
C LEU A 66 -3.74 15.14 6.34
N ALA A 67 -4.13 13.86 6.38
CA ALA A 67 -5.26 13.35 5.62
C ALA A 67 -6.57 14.07 5.94
N GLU A 68 -6.74 14.58 7.17
CA GLU A 68 -7.95 15.32 7.57
C GLU A 68 -8.09 16.65 6.79
N SER A 69 -6.99 17.29 6.43
CA SER A 69 -6.98 18.53 5.62
C SER A 69 -6.73 18.30 4.12
N ASP A 70 -6.12 17.16 3.74
CA ASP A 70 -5.83 16.76 2.35
C ASP A 70 -6.61 15.50 1.94
N ALA A 71 -7.90 15.48 2.34
CA ALA A 71 -8.78 14.33 2.13
C ALA A 71 -8.85 13.88 0.67
N SER A 72 -8.92 14.84 -0.28
CA SER A 72 -9.01 14.54 -1.71
C SER A 72 -7.83 13.69 -2.19
N LYS A 73 -6.62 14.01 -1.75
CA LYS A 73 -5.42 13.26 -2.12
C LYS A 73 -5.37 11.90 -1.42
N ALA A 74 -5.78 11.83 -0.14
CA ALA A 74 -5.89 10.57 0.57
C ALA A 74 -6.87 9.62 -0.13
N TRP A 75 -8.05 10.10 -0.53
CA TRP A 75 -9.05 9.34 -1.31
C TRP A 75 -8.48 8.87 -2.65
N LEU A 76 -7.81 9.75 -3.37
CA LEU A 76 -7.25 9.44 -4.67
C LEU A 76 -6.23 8.31 -4.60
N VAL A 77 -5.27 8.42 -3.66
CA VAL A 77 -4.16 7.46 -3.53
C VAL A 77 -4.59 6.17 -2.83
N ASN A 78 -5.38 6.27 -1.74
CA ASN A 78 -5.68 5.12 -0.90
C ASN A 78 -6.94 4.34 -1.30
N ALA A 79 -7.88 4.96 -2.03
CA ALA A 79 -9.12 4.31 -2.43
C ALA A 79 -9.27 4.18 -3.96
N SER A 80 -9.19 5.30 -4.69
CA SER A 80 -9.43 5.31 -6.13
C SER A 80 -8.36 4.53 -6.90
N SER A 81 -7.09 4.72 -6.53
CA SER A 81 -5.97 4.04 -7.19
C SER A 81 -5.97 2.53 -7.00
N PRO A 82 -6.13 1.96 -5.77
CA PRO A 82 -6.28 0.53 -5.57
C PRO A 82 -7.44 -0.08 -6.37
N LYS A 83 -8.57 0.63 -6.46
CA LYS A 83 -9.71 0.22 -7.30
C LYS A 83 -9.30 0.08 -8.78
N LEU A 84 -8.60 1.06 -9.34
CA LEU A 84 -8.18 1.04 -10.75
C LEU A 84 -7.12 -0.04 -11.00
N ILE A 85 -6.14 -0.18 -10.11
CA ILE A 85 -5.11 -1.22 -10.16
C ILE A 85 -5.76 -2.61 -10.10
N SER A 86 -6.71 -2.80 -9.19
CA SER A 86 -7.43 -4.07 -9.04
C SER A 86 -8.23 -4.44 -10.30
N LYS A 87 -8.93 -3.48 -10.92
CA LYS A 87 -9.62 -3.68 -12.20
C LYS A 87 -8.64 -4.11 -13.29
N LEU A 88 -7.48 -3.47 -13.38
CA LEU A 88 -6.45 -3.83 -14.34
C LEU A 88 -5.94 -5.25 -14.09
N CYS A 89 -5.66 -5.61 -12.83
CA CYS A 89 -5.25 -6.96 -12.45
C CYS A 89 -6.30 -8.01 -12.82
N ALA A 90 -7.58 -7.73 -12.59
CA ALA A 90 -8.68 -8.61 -12.96
C ALA A 90 -8.74 -8.87 -14.47
N VAL A 91 -8.62 -7.82 -15.29
CA VAL A 91 -8.60 -7.93 -16.76
C VAL A 91 -7.41 -8.76 -17.23
N GLN A 92 -6.25 -8.64 -16.60
CA GLN A 92 -5.04 -9.40 -16.92
C GLN A 92 -5.02 -10.80 -16.27
N GLY A 93 -5.96 -11.10 -15.36
CA GLY A 93 -6.01 -12.38 -14.65
C GLY A 93 -4.88 -12.57 -13.62
N ILE A 94 -4.23 -11.50 -13.17
CA ILE A 94 -3.07 -11.52 -12.27
C ILE A 94 -3.44 -11.15 -10.82
N PRO A 95 -2.70 -11.64 -9.81
CA PRO A 95 -2.90 -11.26 -8.41
C PRO A 95 -2.43 -9.84 -8.11
N LEU A 96 -3.11 -9.23 -7.12
CA LEU A 96 -2.74 -7.96 -6.48
C LEU A 96 -2.44 -8.21 -5.00
N ILE A 97 -1.27 -7.80 -4.54
CA ILE A 97 -0.95 -7.69 -3.12
C ILE A 97 -1.04 -6.20 -2.75
N HIS A 98 -1.92 -5.86 -1.80
CA HIS A 98 -2.14 -4.48 -1.38
C HIS A 98 -1.91 -4.29 0.11
N PHE A 99 -1.04 -3.34 0.47
CA PHE A 99 -0.77 -3.01 1.86
C PHE A 99 -1.82 -2.06 2.40
N SER A 100 -2.40 -2.43 3.53
CA SER A 100 -3.34 -1.64 4.31
C SER A 100 -2.83 -1.38 5.73
N SER A 101 -3.69 -0.99 6.64
CA SER A 101 -3.36 -0.55 7.99
C SER A 101 -4.32 -1.15 9.02
N ASP A 102 -3.82 -1.33 10.24
CA ASP A 102 -4.60 -1.65 11.43
C ASP A 102 -5.61 -0.57 11.82
N TYR A 103 -5.39 0.68 11.40
CA TYR A 103 -6.36 1.77 11.63
C TYR A 103 -7.75 1.49 11.08
N VAL A 104 -7.91 0.54 10.15
CA VAL A 104 -9.23 0.14 9.63
C VAL A 104 -10.11 -0.51 10.69
N TYR A 105 -9.50 -1.06 11.74
CA TYR A 105 -10.26 -1.71 12.82
C TYR A 105 -10.89 -0.74 13.80
N ASP A 106 -10.26 0.34 14.18
CA ASP A 106 -10.66 1.39 15.15
C ASP A 106 -12.04 1.18 15.84
N ASN A 107 -12.27 -0.05 16.30
CA ASN A 107 -13.51 -0.53 16.87
C ASN A 107 -13.48 -0.56 18.42
N GLY A 108 -12.41 0.01 19.02
CA GLY A 108 -12.22 0.05 20.47
C GLY A 108 -11.78 -1.28 21.11
N LYS A 109 -11.53 -2.34 20.32
CA LYS A 109 -11.05 -3.62 20.82
C LYS A 109 -9.62 -3.50 21.35
N VAL A 110 -9.41 -3.89 22.63
CA VAL A 110 -8.09 -3.87 23.30
C VAL A 110 -7.40 -5.25 23.34
N SER A 111 -7.85 -6.20 22.53
CA SER A 111 -7.26 -7.54 22.41
C SER A 111 -6.61 -7.73 21.03
N LEU A 112 -6.00 -8.89 20.82
CA LEU A 112 -5.48 -9.26 19.51
C LEU A 112 -6.55 -9.11 18.42
N LEU A 113 -6.19 -8.45 17.34
CA LEU A 113 -7.04 -8.27 16.17
C LEU A 113 -6.85 -9.42 15.20
N MET A 114 -7.95 -9.89 14.64
CA MET A 114 -7.97 -10.91 13.58
C MET A 114 -8.48 -10.30 12.28
N GLU A 115 -8.17 -10.94 11.16
CA GLU A 115 -8.60 -10.47 9.83
C GLU A 115 -10.11 -10.41 9.68
N SER A 116 -10.83 -11.27 10.43
CA SER A 116 -12.31 -11.32 10.46
C SER A 116 -12.97 -10.33 11.40
N ASP A 117 -12.19 -9.61 12.21
CA ASP A 117 -12.76 -8.62 13.13
C ASP A 117 -13.43 -7.48 12.34
N PRO A 118 -14.55 -6.96 12.84
CA PRO A 118 -15.27 -5.89 12.16
C PRO A 118 -14.42 -4.62 12.07
N CYS A 119 -14.38 -4.05 10.88
CA CYS A 119 -13.72 -2.76 10.63
C CYS A 119 -14.69 -1.62 10.97
N SER A 120 -14.16 -0.57 11.60
CA SER A 120 -14.89 0.64 11.97
C SER A 120 -13.99 1.88 11.85
N PRO A 121 -13.45 2.16 10.64
CA PRO A 121 -12.50 3.25 10.44
C PRO A 121 -13.15 4.61 10.76
N LYS A 122 -12.42 5.52 11.43
CA LYS A 122 -12.94 6.83 11.84
C LYS A 122 -12.22 7.99 11.17
N SER A 123 -10.88 7.94 11.11
CA SER A 123 -10.11 9.00 10.46
C SER A 123 -10.21 8.92 8.93
N ILE A 124 -10.01 10.03 8.24
CA ILE A 124 -9.97 10.06 6.75
C ILE A 124 -8.93 9.07 6.21
N TYR A 125 -7.77 8.99 6.86
CA TYR A 125 -6.76 7.99 6.49
C TYR A 125 -7.33 6.57 6.57
N ALA A 126 -7.91 6.20 7.72
CA ALA A 126 -8.44 4.87 7.95
C ALA A 126 -9.60 4.52 6.99
N VAL A 127 -10.54 5.47 6.80
CA VAL A 127 -11.67 5.30 5.88
C VAL A 127 -11.17 5.08 4.46
N THR A 128 -10.24 5.91 3.98
CA THR A 128 -9.72 5.78 2.61
C THR A 128 -8.94 4.49 2.40
N LYS A 129 -8.18 4.01 3.41
CA LYS A 129 -7.51 2.72 3.35
C LYS A 129 -8.51 1.57 3.29
N PHE A 130 -9.55 1.60 4.11
CA PHE A 130 -10.59 0.58 4.12
C PHE A 130 -11.38 0.53 2.80
N GLU A 131 -11.77 1.67 2.26
CA GLU A 131 -12.43 1.75 0.95
C GLU A 131 -11.55 1.17 -0.17
N GLY A 132 -10.24 1.40 -0.10
CA GLY A 132 -9.27 0.79 -1.01
C GLY A 132 -9.23 -0.73 -0.91
N GLU A 133 -9.25 -1.29 0.32
CA GLU A 133 -9.35 -2.73 0.52
C GLU A 133 -10.62 -3.31 -0.11
N GLN A 134 -11.78 -2.71 0.23
CA GLN A 134 -13.08 -3.19 -0.25
C GLN A 134 -13.14 -3.15 -1.77
N ALA A 135 -12.70 -2.06 -2.39
CA ALA A 135 -12.66 -1.94 -3.83
C ALA A 135 -11.70 -2.97 -4.45
N ALA A 136 -10.52 -3.16 -3.87
CA ALA A 136 -9.54 -4.11 -4.40
C ALA A 136 -10.05 -5.55 -4.37
N LEU A 137 -10.67 -5.98 -3.28
CA LEU A 137 -11.28 -7.30 -3.14
C LEU A 137 -12.49 -7.49 -4.07
N TYR A 138 -13.33 -6.47 -4.21
CA TYR A 138 -14.53 -6.53 -5.05
C TYR A 138 -14.21 -6.74 -6.53
N TYR A 139 -13.20 -6.01 -7.06
CA TYR A 139 -12.88 -6.06 -8.48
C TYR A 139 -11.93 -7.18 -8.88
N ASN A 140 -11.09 -7.68 -7.97
CA ASN A 140 -10.17 -8.77 -8.26
C ASN A 140 -10.18 -9.84 -7.15
N PRO A 141 -10.79 -11.00 -7.37
CA PRO A 141 -10.80 -12.08 -6.37
C PRO A 141 -9.43 -12.69 -6.06
N LYS A 142 -8.40 -12.35 -6.87
CA LYS A 142 -7.00 -12.74 -6.62
C LYS A 142 -6.25 -11.67 -5.79
N THR A 143 -6.97 -10.78 -5.10
CA THR A 143 -6.36 -9.77 -4.24
C THR A 143 -6.02 -10.36 -2.86
N ILE A 144 -4.82 -10.02 -2.38
CA ILE A 144 -4.37 -10.28 -1.02
C ILE A 144 -4.19 -8.93 -0.33
N ILE A 145 -4.91 -8.71 0.78
CA ILE A 145 -4.75 -7.53 1.64
C ILE A 145 -3.80 -7.87 2.77
N ILE A 146 -2.79 -7.02 2.98
CA ILE A 146 -1.86 -7.13 4.12
C ILE A 146 -2.05 -5.89 5.00
N ARG A 147 -2.75 -6.04 6.12
CA ARG A 147 -2.88 -4.98 7.14
C ARG A 147 -1.63 -4.96 8.00
N THR A 148 -1.01 -3.80 8.11
CA THR A 148 0.23 -3.60 8.86
C THR A 148 0.04 -2.54 9.94
N SER A 149 0.85 -2.62 11.00
CA SER A 149 0.91 -1.64 12.07
C SER A 149 2.36 -1.25 12.34
N TRP A 150 2.60 0.04 12.61
CA TRP A 150 3.90 0.54 13.06
C TRP A 150 5.07 0.12 12.18
N VAL A 151 4.89 0.15 10.86
CA VAL A 151 5.95 -0.23 9.90
C VAL A 151 7.22 0.57 10.15
N TYR A 152 8.32 -0.11 10.36
CA TYR A 152 9.64 0.49 10.51
C TYR A 152 10.69 -0.25 9.68
N SER A 153 11.70 0.46 9.25
CA SER A 153 12.85 -0.06 8.52
C SER A 153 14.02 0.92 8.64
N GLU A 154 15.17 0.54 8.14
CA GLU A 154 16.28 1.46 7.96
C GLU A 154 16.00 2.56 6.92
N PHE A 155 14.96 2.41 6.11
CA PHE A 155 14.55 3.36 5.07
C PHE A 155 13.50 4.35 5.58
N GLY A 156 13.54 5.57 5.02
CA GLY A 156 12.54 6.60 5.29
C GLY A 156 12.48 7.07 6.75
N ASN A 157 11.40 7.75 7.09
CA ASN A 157 11.09 8.19 8.44
C ASN A 157 10.11 7.23 9.09
N ASN A 158 10.30 6.89 10.36
CA ASN A 158 9.41 6.04 11.12
C ASN A 158 9.54 6.33 12.64
N PHE A 159 8.61 5.76 13.41
CA PHE A 159 8.55 5.98 14.85
C PHE A 159 9.85 5.60 15.56
N VAL A 160 10.45 4.45 15.23
CA VAL A 160 11.69 3.99 15.86
C VAL A 160 12.82 5.00 15.67
N LYS A 161 13.00 5.49 14.44
CA LYS A 161 14.01 6.52 14.15
C LYS A 161 13.72 7.83 14.87
N THR A 162 12.47 8.21 14.99
CA THR A 162 12.06 9.41 15.72
C THR A 162 12.45 9.30 17.19
N ILE A 163 12.16 8.17 17.84
CA ILE A 163 12.53 7.93 19.24
C ILE A 163 14.04 7.94 19.42
N LEU A 164 14.78 7.24 18.55
CA LEU A 164 16.25 7.23 18.59
C LEU A 164 16.85 8.63 18.43
N LYS A 165 16.30 9.45 17.53
CA LYS A 165 16.75 10.83 17.37
C LYS A 165 16.51 11.64 18.64
N LEU A 166 15.30 11.61 19.20
CA LEU A 166 14.95 12.34 20.41
C LEU A 166 15.75 11.88 21.64
N SER A 167 16.12 10.60 21.72
CA SER A 167 16.96 10.10 22.81
C SER A 167 18.41 10.61 22.77
N ASN A 168 18.90 10.97 21.58
CA ASN A 168 20.25 11.50 21.39
C ASN A 168 20.34 13.04 21.57
N GLU A 169 19.19 13.73 21.62
CA GLU A 169 19.11 15.19 21.81
C GLU A 169 19.05 15.59 23.30
N LYS A 170 19.16 14.63 24.24
CA LYS A 170 19.26 14.80 25.67
C LYS A 170 20.68 14.56 26.16
#